data_3e07dd9c79a9432846fe7af58bfe20c8
#
_entry.id   3e07dd9c79a9432846fe7af58bfe20c8
#
_cell.length_a   1.000
_cell.length_b   1.000
_cell.length_c   1.000
_cell.angle_alpha   90.00
_cell.angle_beta   90.00
_cell.angle_gamma   90.00
#
_symmetry.space_group_name_H-M   'P 1'
#
loop_
_entity.id
_entity.type
_entity.pdbx_description
1 polymer ?
#
loop_
_entity_poly.entity_id
_entity_poly.type
_entity_poly.pdbx_seq_one_letter_code
_entity_poly.pdbx_strand_id
1 'polypeptide(L)'
;LYAGLFGLALLLVAFAVYSAITASARGLVRDELTASGAVYGQLWDSRSDQLRQGASVLAQDYGFREAVATNDEPTVRSALENLRSRQKVDGALILGIDGYATTVGEGIDNAAIDTLWTGLNGGILSAGVLSVDGQPHQAVAAPVMAPVLIGWVVFLERLDQAQMRGLEEL
;
A
#
# COMPACT_ATOMS: atom_id res chain seq x y z
N LEU A 1 15.41 -13.09 64.49
CA LEU A 1 14.04 -13.36 63.91
C LEU A 1 13.47 -12.12 63.23
N TYR A 2 13.40 -10.96 63.87
CA TYR A 2 12.81 -9.71 63.32
C TYR A 2 13.57 -9.15 62.14
N ALA A 3 14.91 -9.21 62.11
CA ALA A 3 15.72 -8.73 60.99
C ALA A 3 15.47 -9.53 59.68
N GLY A 4 15.23 -10.84 59.80
CA GLY A 4 14.89 -11.70 58.67
C GLY A 4 13.49 -11.40 58.10
N LEU A 5 12.50 -11.16 58.95
CA LEU A 5 11.16 -10.76 58.58
C LEU A 5 11.12 -9.39 57.90
N PHE A 6 11.90 -8.44 58.37
CA PHE A 6 12.02 -7.11 57.76
C PHE A 6 12.71 -7.17 56.39
N GLY A 7 13.76 -7.97 56.26
CA GLY A 7 14.43 -8.22 54.97
C GLY A 7 13.52 -8.87 53.95
N LEU A 8 12.69 -9.85 54.37
CA LEU A 8 11.72 -10.48 53.50
C LEU A 8 10.63 -9.47 53.01
N ALA A 9 10.16 -8.66 53.93
CA ALA A 9 9.14 -7.62 53.57
C ALA A 9 9.69 -6.61 52.57
N LEU A 10 10.94 -6.15 52.72
CA LEU A 10 11.58 -5.25 51.77
C LEU A 10 11.76 -5.90 50.38
N LEU A 11 12.15 -7.18 50.34
CA LEU A 11 12.26 -7.92 49.07
C LEU A 11 10.90 -8.05 48.35
N LEU A 12 9.84 -8.34 49.10
CA LEU A 12 8.49 -8.41 48.53
C LEU A 12 8.00 -7.07 47.98
N VAL A 13 8.27 -5.98 48.71
CA VAL A 13 7.91 -4.63 48.22
C VAL A 13 8.74 -4.27 46.98
N ALA A 14 10.04 -4.53 46.99
CA ALA A 14 10.90 -4.28 45.83
C ALA A 14 10.46 -5.11 44.61
N PHE A 15 10.09 -6.36 44.80
CA PHE A 15 9.57 -7.21 43.74
C PHE A 15 8.23 -6.72 43.23
N ALA A 16 7.31 -6.30 44.09
CA ALA A 16 6.04 -5.76 43.73
C ALA A 16 6.17 -4.45 42.92
N VAL A 17 7.04 -3.55 43.35
CA VAL A 17 7.34 -2.29 42.62
C VAL A 17 7.98 -2.58 41.28
N TYR A 18 8.98 -3.48 41.23
CA TYR A 18 9.61 -3.86 39.97
C TYR A 18 8.63 -4.49 38.98
N SER A 19 7.76 -5.39 39.47
CA SER A 19 6.71 -6.00 38.61
C SER A 19 5.68 -5.00 38.12
N ALA A 20 5.26 -4.04 38.96
CA ALA A 20 4.33 -2.99 38.58
C ALA A 20 4.93 -2.04 37.53
N ILE A 21 6.17 -1.61 37.69
CA ILE A 21 6.88 -0.74 36.72
C ILE A 21 7.03 -1.46 35.38
N THR A 22 7.44 -2.74 35.39
CA THR A 22 7.63 -3.52 34.15
C THR A 22 6.31 -3.78 33.42
N ALA A 23 5.24 -4.04 34.14
CA ALA A 23 3.90 -4.22 33.57
C ALA A 23 3.37 -2.91 32.97
N SER A 24 3.54 -1.78 33.66
CA SER A 24 3.12 -0.47 33.17
C SER A 24 3.93 -0.04 31.93
N ALA A 25 5.25 -0.25 31.93
CA ALA A 25 6.09 0.07 30.79
C ALA A 25 5.72 -0.74 29.54
N ARG A 26 5.41 -2.02 29.69
CA ARG A 26 4.96 -2.88 28.59
C ARG A 26 3.58 -2.49 28.08
N GLY A 27 2.68 -2.04 28.95
CA GLY A 27 1.37 -1.53 28.57
C GLY A 27 1.46 -0.27 27.72
N LEU A 28 2.25 0.72 28.17
CA LEU A 28 2.43 1.99 27.45
C LEU A 28 3.03 1.78 26.04
N VAL A 29 4.06 0.93 25.94
CA VAL A 29 4.69 0.63 24.64
C VAL A 29 3.70 -0.06 23.70
N ARG A 30 2.88 -0.96 24.22
CA ARG A 30 1.88 -1.67 23.42
C ARG A 30 0.76 -0.75 22.92
N ASP A 31 0.28 0.14 23.79
CA ASP A 31 -0.75 1.11 23.45
C ASP A 31 -0.24 2.13 22.43
N GLU A 32 1.00 2.56 22.54
CA GLU A 32 1.64 3.49 21.61
C GLU A 32 1.90 2.85 20.24
N LEU A 33 2.34 1.59 20.18
CA LEU A 33 2.51 0.83 18.95
C LEU A 33 1.14 0.61 18.25
N THR A 34 0.11 0.24 19.00
CA THR A 34 -1.23 0.02 18.44
C THR A 34 -1.82 1.33 17.90
N ALA A 35 -1.62 2.45 18.59
CA ALA A 35 -2.08 3.76 18.14
C ALA A 35 -1.31 4.22 16.88
N SER A 36 0.00 3.99 16.82
CA SER A 36 0.83 4.31 15.65
C SER A 36 0.42 3.48 14.44
N GLY A 37 0.22 2.17 14.60
CA GLY A 37 -0.25 1.28 13.53
C GLY A 37 -1.61 1.71 12.97
N ALA A 38 -2.55 2.11 13.83
CA ALA A 38 -3.86 2.59 13.40
C ALA A 38 -3.78 3.88 12.56
N VAL A 39 -2.87 4.80 12.92
CA VAL A 39 -2.64 6.04 12.15
C VAL A 39 -2.04 5.72 10.78
N TYR A 40 -1.06 4.81 10.71
CA TYR A 40 -0.48 4.38 9.44
C TYR A 40 -1.50 3.66 8.56
N GLY A 41 -2.32 2.77 9.13
CA GLY A 41 -3.41 2.12 8.40
C GLY A 41 -4.38 3.14 7.80
N GLN A 42 -4.78 4.15 8.56
CA GLN A 42 -5.67 5.20 8.07
C GLN A 42 -5.02 6.06 6.96
N LEU A 43 -3.74 6.38 7.07
CA LEU A 43 -2.99 7.09 6.02
C LEU A 43 -2.89 6.26 4.75
N TRP A 44 -2.58 4.96 4.88
CA TRP A 44 -2.55 4.01 3.78
C TRP A 44 -3.89 3.93 3.05
N ASP A 45 -4.98 3.75 3.78
CA ASP A 45 -6.32 3.67 3.22
C ASP A 45 -6.71 4.97 2.52
N SER A 46 -6.44 6.11 3.16
CA SER A 46 -6.70 7.43 2.58
C SER A 46 -5.92 7.66 1.28
N ARG A 47 -4.64 7.26 1.25
CA ARG A 47 -3.81 7.37 0.05
C ARG A 47 -4.28 6.42 -1.06
N SER A 48 -4.59 5.16 -0.70
CA SER A 48 -5.17 4.18 -1.62
C SER A 48 -6.45 4.68 -2.26
N ASP A 49 -7.34 5.29 -1.47
CA ASP A 49 -8.60 5.84 -1.97
C ASP A 49 -8.38 7.05 -2.89
N GLN A 50 -7.45 7.93 -2.57
CA GLN A 50 -7.07 9.05 -3.42
C GLN A 50 -6.53 8.57 -4.78
N LEU A 51 -5.62 7.60 -4.77
CA LEU A 51 -5.06 7.02 -5.99
C LEU A 51 -6.14 6.29 -6.81
N ARG A 52 -7.00 5.53 -6.14
CA ARG A 52 -8.14 4.84 -6.79
C ARG A 52 -9.09 5.81 -7.46
N GLN A 53 -9.41 6.92 -6.80
CA GLN A 53 -10.25 7.98 -7.38
C GLN A 53 -9.59 8.58 -8.63
N GLY A 54 -8.29 8.88 -8.58
CA GLY A 54 -7.54 9.37 -9.73
C GLY A 54 -7.54 8.39 -10.91
N ALA A 55 -7.28 7.11 -10.66
CA ALA A 55 -7.33 6.05 -11.66
C ALA A 55 -8.75 5.89 -12.24
N SER A 56 -9.78 5.95 -11.39
CA SER A 56 -11.18 5.83 -11.79
C SER A 56 -11.63 6.96 -12.71
N VAL A 57 -11.16 8.20 -12.48
CA VAL A 57 -11.46 9.33 -13.37
C VAL A 57 -10.94 9.07 -14.78
N LEU A 58 -9.71 8.58 -14.93
CA LEU A 58 -9.17 8.23 -16.24
C LEU A 58 -9.90 7.02 -16.85
N ALA A 59 -10.15 5.99 -16.03
CA ALA A 59 -10.84 4.78 -16.46
C ALA A 59 -12.27 5.04 -16.96
N GLN A 60 -12.89 6.16 -16.56
CA GLN A 60 -14.23 6.59 -17.02
C GLN A 60 -14.17 7.55 -18.22
N ASP A 61 -13.00 8.10 -18.54
CA ASP A 61 -12.85 8.98 -19.72
C ASP A 61 -13.14 8.23 -21.02
N TYR A 62 -13.99 8.80 -21.86
CA TYR A 62 -14.42 8.14 -23.09
C TYR A 62 -13.26 7.95 -24.07
N GLY A 63 -12.46 9.00 -24.28
CA GLY A 63 -11.32 8.94 -25.21
C GLY A 63 -10.25 7.96 -24.77
N PHE A 64 -10.00 7.90 -23.46
CA PHE A 64 -9.07 6.91 -22.91
C PHE A 64 -9.56 5.48 -23.11
N ARG A 65 -10.83 5.20 -22.81
CA ARG A 65 -11.43 3.87 -23.00
C ARG A 65 -11.40 3.43 -24.48
N GLU A 66 -11.69 4.36 -25.40
CA GLU A 66 -11.59 4.11 -26.82
C GLU A 66 -10.16 3.81 -27.25
N ALA A 67 -9.19 4.60 -26.78
CA ALA A 67 -7.77 4.36 -27.06
C ALA A 67 -7.29 2.99 -26.54
N VAL A 68 -7.72 2.60 -25.35
CA VAL A 68 -7.42 1.26 -24.80
C VAL A 68 -8.07 0.17 -25.64
N ALA A 69 -9.34 0.32 -26.00
CA ALA A 69 -10.08 -0.68 -26.79
C ALA A 69 -9.54 -0.84 -28.22
N THR A 70 -8.91 0.20 -28.78
CA THR A 70 -8.33 0.20 -30.13
C THR A 70 -6.81 -0.01 -30.13
N ASN A 71 -6.18 -0.22 -28.97
CA ASN A 71 -4.73 -0.33 -28.79
C ASN A 71 -3.95 0.89 -29.34
N ASP A 72 -4.53 2.11 -29.20
CA ASP A 72 -3.83 3.36 -29.53
C ASP A 72 -2.81 3.69 -28.43
N GLU A 73 -1.67 3.00 -28.47
CA GLU A 73 -0.61 3.12 -27.48
C GLU A 73 -0.12 4.57 -27.29
N PRO A 74 0.10 5.40 -28.31
CA PRO A 74 0.52 6.79 -28.12
C PRO A 74 -0.47 7.61 -27.27
N THR A 75 -1.77 7.48 -27.54
CA THR A 75 -2.81 8.18 -26.78
C THR A 75 -2.89 7.67 -25.35
N VAL A 76 -2.85 6.34 -25.16
CA VAL A 76 -2.84 5.71 -23.82
C VAL A 76 -1.64 6.17 -23.02
N ARG A 77 -0.44 6.12 -23.59
CA ARG A 77 0.81 6.55 -22.93
C ARG A 77 0.76 8.03 -22.53
N SER A 78 0.28 8.90 -23.40
CA SER A 78 0.15 10.34 -23.12
C SER A 78 -0.81 10.60 -21.96
N ALA A 79 -1.95 9.91 -21.95
CA ALA A 79 -2.94 10.04 -20.87
C ALA A 79 -2.40 9.54 -19.52
N LEU A 80 -1.72 8.38 -19.50
CA LEU A 80 -1.08 7.83 -18.31
C LEU A 80 0.01 8.76 -17.78
N GLU A 81 0.87 9.31 -18.63
CA GLU A 81 1.94 10.23 -18.22
C GLU A 81 1.39 11.52 -17.61
N ASN A 82 0.35 12.09 -18.21
CA ASN A 82 -0.34 13.26 -17.67
C ASN A 82 -0.90 12.98 -16.27
N LEU A 83 -1.55 11.83 -16.10
CA LEU A 83 -2.16 11.48 -14.84
C LEU A 83 -1.11 11.11 -13.78
N ARG A 84 -0.05 10.37 -14.16
CA ARG A 84 1.12 10.07 -13.31
C ARG A 84 1.70 11.36 -12.71
N SER A 85 1.96 12.34 -13.56
CA SER A 85 2.52 13.64 -13.15
C SER A 85 1.57 14.40 -12.22
N ARG A 86 0.27 14.38 -12.47
CA ARG A 86 -0.74 15.06 -11.63
C ARG A 86 -0.90 14.41 -10.27
N GLN A 87 -0.86 13.07 -10.21
CA GLN A 87 -0.97 12.30 -8.96
C GLN A 87 0.35 12.19 -8.21
N LYS A 88 1.47 12.59 -8.85
CA LYS A 88 2.83 12.52 -8.31
C LYS A 88 3.22 11.10 -7.89
N VAL A 89 2.85 10.12 -8.69
CA VAL A 89 3.24 8.71 -8.49
C VAL A 89 4.46 8.35 -9.32
N ASP A 90 5.19 7.32 -8.90
CA ASP A 90 6.44 6.89 -9.56
C ASP A 90 6.17 6.17 -10.88
N GLY A 91 5.08 5.39 -10.95
CA GLY A 91 4.69 4.67 -12.15
C GLY A 91 3.19 4.65 -12.37
N ALA A 92 2.78 4.52 -13.63
CA ALA A 92 1.40 4.23 -14.02
C ALA A 92 1.39 3.28 -15.20
N LEU A 93 0.39 2.40 -15.25
CA LEU A 93 0.22 1.51 -16.38
C LEU A 93 -1.26 1.22 -16.65
N ILE A 94 -1.57 0.86 -17.88
CA ILE A 94 -2.77 0.12 -18.25
C ILE A 94 -2.38 -1.35 -18.40
N LEU A 95 -3.19 -2.22 -17.84
CA LEU A 95 -3.05 -3.66 -17.95
C LEU A 95 -4.33 -4.24 -18.53
N GLY A 96 -4.27 -4.77 -19.76
CA GLY A 96 -5.39 -5.39 -20.44
C GLY A 96 -5.73 -6.76 -19.88
N ILE A 97 -6.98 -7.20 -20.10
CA ILE A 97 -7.41 -8.55 -19.72
C ILE A 97 -6.68 -9.66 -20.50
N ASP A 98 -6.08 -9.32 -21.63
CA ASP A 98 -5.24 -10.18 -22.48
C ASP A 98 -3.77 -10.21 -22.06
N GLY A 99 -3.41 -9.49 -21.00
CA GLY A 99 -2.02 -9.37 -20.50
C GLY A 99 -1.19 -8.28 -21.20
N TYR A 100 -1.77 -7.57 -22.20
CA TYR A 100 -1.08 -6.42 -22.80
C TYR A 100 -0.91 -5.31 -21.77
N ALA A 101 0.27 -4.68 -21.73
CA ALA A 101 0.56 -3.59 -20.82
C ALA A 101 1.23 -2.41 -21.52
N THR A 102 0.73 -1.19 -21.27
CA THR A 102 1.44 0.06 -21.59
C THR A 102 1.84 0.72 -20.27
N THR A 103 3.13 0.94 -20.10
CA THR A 103 3.72 1.46 -18.86
C THR A 103 4.31 2.85 -19.07
N VAL A 104 4.27 3.70 -18.03
CA VAL A 104 4.96 4.98 -17.91
C VAL A 104 5.60 5.10 -16.53
N GLY A 105 6.76 5.74 -16.45
CA GLY A 105 7.58 5.78 -15.24
C GLY A 105 8.71 4.76 -15.29
N GLU A 106 9.51 4.67 -14.23
CA GLU A 106 10.72 3.85 -14.16
C GLU A 106 10.45 2.49 -13.51
N GLY A 107 11.21 1.47 -13.92
CA GLY A 107 11.39 0.23 -13.17
C GLY A 107 10.26 -0.80 -13.24
N ILE A 108 9.24 -0.62 -14.07
CA ILE A 108 8.15 -1.59 -14.19
C ILE A 108 8.60 -2.73 -15.12
N ASP A 109 9.05 -3.83 -14.55
CA ASP A 109 9.51 -5.00 -15.27
C ASP A 109 8.36 -6.00 -15.58
N ASN A 110 8.66 -6.99 -16.42
CA ASN A 110 7.66 -8.01 -16.79
C ASN A 110 7.19 -8.85 -15.59
N ALA A 111 8.06 -9.07 -14.58
CA ALA A 111 7.68 -9.85 -13.40
C ALA A 111 6.65 -9.11 -12.53
N ALA A 112 6.79 -7.79 -12.42
CA ALA A 112 5.80 -6.94 -11.77
C ALA A 112 4.47 -6.95 -12.54
N ILE A 113 4.50 -6.87 -13.87
CA ILE A 113 3.31 -6.94 -14.73
C ILE A 113 2.59 -8.28 -14.56
N ASP A 114 3.30 -9.41 -14.59
CA ASP A 114 2.74 -10.75 -14.43
C ASP A 114 2.09 -10.94 -13.05
N THR A 115 2.73 -10.40 -12.01
CA THR A 115 2.20 -10.43 -10.65
C THR A 115 0.91 -9.62 -10.53
N LEU A 116 0.88 -8.42 -11.10
CA LEU A 116 -0.31 -7.56 -11.15
C LEU A 116 -1.44 -8.25 -11.93
N TRP A 117 -1.15 -8.78 -13.11
CA TRP A 117 -2.14 -9.43 -13.95
C TRP A 117 -2.79 -10.62 -13.24
N THR A 118 -1.97 -11.46 -12.61
CA THR A 118 -2.45 -12.62 -11.84
C THR A 118 -3.36 -12.19 -10.68
N GLY A 119 -2.95 -11.18 -9.92
CA GLY A 119 -3.71 -10.67 -8.77
C GLY A 119 -5.02 -10.01 -9.18
N LEU A 120 -5.02 -9.19 -10.23
CA LEU A 120 -6.20 -8.46 -10.69
C LEU A 120 -7.20 -9.37 -11.41
N ASN A 121 -6.72 -10.26 -12.27
CA ASN A 121 -7.56 -11.22 -13.00
C ASN A 121 -8.18 -12.28 -12.06
N GLY A 122 -7.51 -12.59 -10.95
CA GLY A 122 -8.06 -13.43 -9.89
C GLY A 122 -9.10 -12.75 -8.99
N GLY A 123 -9.37 -11.47 -9.19
CA GLY A 123 -10.35 -10.69 -8.40
C GLY A 123 -9.91 -10.40 -6.97
N ILE A 124 -8.63 -10.59 -6.65
CA ILE A 124 -8.11 -10.58 -5.28
C ILE A 124 -7.67 -9.19 -4.82
N LEU A 125 -7.27 -8.29 -5.72
CA LEU A 125 -6.60 -7.03 -5.33
C LEU A 125 -7.13 -5.82 -6.11
N SER A 126 -7.60 -4.81 -5.38
CA SER A 126 -7.71 -3.42 -5.87
C SER A 126 -6.60 -2.51 -5.32
N ALA A 127 -5.88 -2.94 -4.28
CA ALA A 127 -4.71 -2.29 -3.70
C ALA A 127 -3.81 -3.31 -3.01
N GLY A 128 -2.50 -3.08 -2.99
CA GLY A 128 -1.53 -3.98 -2.35
C GLY A 128 -0.11 -3.47 -2.46
N VAL A 129 0.85 -4.28 -2.01
CA VAL A 129 2.28 -4.01 -2.14
C VAL A 129 2.88 -4.91 -3.22
N LEU A 130 3.66 -4.30 -4.10
CA LEU A 130 4.36 -4.96 -5.19
C LEU A 130 5.85 -4.61 -5.13
N SER A 131 6.73 -5.58 -5.39
CA SER A 131 8.16 -5.31 -5.57
C SER A 131 8.41 -4.92 -7.02
N VAL A 132 8.99 -3.74 -7.25
CA VAL A 132 9.42 -3.23 -8.56
C VAL A 132 10.89 -2.86 -8.43
N ASP A 133 11.76 -3.47 -9.22
CA ASP A 133 13.24 -3.32 -9.13
C ASP A 133 13.78 -3.55 -7.70
N GLY A 134 13.19 -4.51 -6.97
CA GLY A 134 13.59 -4.81 -5.60
C GLY A 134 13.18 -3.75 -4.57
N GLN A 135 12.41 -2.74 -4.98
CA GLN A 135 11.85 -1.73 -4.09
C GLN A 135 10.35 -1.95 -3.91
N PRO A 136 9.83 -1.84 -2.68
CA PRO A 136 8.41 -2.00 -2.43
C PRO A 136 7.63 -0.77 -2.93
N HIS A 137 6.54 -1.03 -3.65
CA HIS A 137 5.62 -0.02 -4.14
C HIS A 137 4.21 -0.34 -3.69
N GLN A 138 3.47 0.67 -3.31
CA GLN A 138 2.02 0.60 -3.21
C GLN A 138 1.45 0.55 -4.62
N ALA A 139 0.67 -0.49 -4.93
CA ALA A 139 -0.05 -0.63 -6.19
C ALA A 139 -1.55 -0.41 -5.93
N VAL A 140 -2.18 0.44 -6.74
CA VAL A 140 -3.62 0.69 -6.67
C VAL A 140 -4.20 0.61 -8.06
N ALA A 141 -5.26 -0.20 -8.23
CA ALA A 141 -5.89 -0.46 -9.52
C ALA A 141 -7.33 0.02 -9.57
N ALA A 142 -7.75 0.50 -10.74
CA ALA A 142 -9.14 0.81 -11.08
C ALA A 142 -9.53 0.14 -12.40
N PRO A 143 -10.71 -0.52 -12.48
CA PRO A 143 -11.15 -1.21 -13.68
C PRO A 143 -11.54 -0.23 -14.78
N VAL A 144 -11.21 -0.57 -16.03
CA VAL A 144 -11.62 0.14 -17.24
C VAL A 144 -12.73 -0.67 -17.91
N MET A 145 -13.90 -0.04 -18.05
CA MET A 145 -15.11 -0.68 -18.57
C MET A 145 -15.54 -0.07 -19.91
N ALA A 146 -15.73 -0.92 -20.96
CA ALA A 146 -16.19 -0.46 -22.29
C ALA A 146 -16.93 -1.55 -23.12
N PRO A 147 -18.21 -1.88 -22.91
CA PRO A 147 -19.05 -1.84 -21.71
C PRO A 147 -18.67 -2.91 -20.68
N VAL A 148 -17.89 -3.91 -21.09
CA VAL A 148 -17.31 -4.96 -20.23
C VAL A 148 -15.95 -4.53 -19.76
N LEU A 149 -15.38 -5.27 -18.79
CA LEU A 149 -14.01 -5.05 -18.35
C LEU A 149 -13.04 -5.29 -19.52
N ILE A 150 -12.22 -4.29 -19.84
CA ILE A 150 -11.17 -4.37 -20.87
C ILE A 150 -9.76 -4.29 -20.28
N GLY A 151 -9.62 -3.91 -19.02
CA GLY A 151 -8.35 -3.82 -18.32
C GLY A 151 -8.43 -3.03 -17.04
N TRP A 152 -7.27 -2.66 -16.51
CA TRP A 152 -7.12 -1.88 -15.27
C TRP A 152 -6.08 -0.79 -15.46
N VAL A 153 -6.39 0.42 -14.99
CA VAL A 153 -5.38 1.46 -14.74
C VAL A 153 -4.76 1.17 -13.38
N VAL A 154 -3.45 1.08 -13.32
CA VAL A 154 -2.70 0.82 -12.08
C VAL A 154 -1.74 1.96 -11.82
N PHE A 155 -1.70 2.45 -10.59
CA PHE A 155 -0.68 3.37 -10.08
C PHE A 155 0.30 2.66 -9.17
N LEU A 156 1.55 3.06 -9.28
CA LEU A 156 2.64 2.58 -8.43
C LEU A 156 3.29 3.77 -7.73
N GLU A 157 3.32 3.72 -6.42
CA GLU A 157 3.98 4.71 -5.56
C GLU A 157 4.99 4.00 -4.67
N ARG A 158 6.26 4.45 -4.71
CA ARG A 158 7.32 3.84 -3.91
C ARG A 158 7.08 4.10 -2.42
N LEU A 159 7.20 3.05 -1.63
CA LEU A 159 7.11 3.15 -0.18
C LEU A 159 8.46 3.61 0.39
N ASP A 160 8.43 4.68 1.17
CA ASP A 160 9.60 5.11 1.91
C ASP A 160 9.85 4.23 3.15
N GLN A 161 11.05 4.37 3.77
CA GLN A 161 11.40 3.57 4.94
C GLN A 161 10.49 3.83 6.17
N ALA A 162 9.87 4.99 6.27
CA ALA A 162 8.94 5.30 7.35
C ALA A 162 7.60 4.61 7.14
N GLN A 163 7.10 4.61 5.90
CA GLN A 163 5.88 3.90 5.49
C GLN A 163 6.04 2.39 5.65
N MET A 164 7.21 1.82 5.30
CA MET A 164 7.48 0.39 5.46
C MET A 164 7.48 -0.05 6.92
N ARG A 165 8.12 0.71 7.82
CA ARG A 165 8.11 0.39 9.26
C ARG A 165 6.70 0.38 9.84
N GLY A 166 5.84 1.30 9.41
CA GLY A 166 4.44 1.32 9.82
C GLY A 166 3.63 0.11 9.34
N LEU A 167 4.00 -0.51 8.21
CA LEU A 167 3.37 -1.73 7.70
C LEU A 167 3.86 -3.00 8.39
N GLU A 168 5.12 -3.05 8.85
CA GLU A 168 5.67 -4.19 9.61
C GLU A 168 5.10 -4.30 11.03
N GLU A 169 4.51 -3.21 11.54
CA GLU A 169 3.89 -3.15 12.88
C GLU A 169 2.39 -3.49 12.88
N LEU A 170 1.79 -3.73 11.70
CA LEU A 170 0.38 -4.15 11.52
C LEU A 170 0.22 -5.67 11.52
#